data_62d67415f58a4c63cef1afbe5f75a730
#
_entry.id   62d67415f58a4c63cef1afbe5f75a730
#
_cell.length_a   1.000
_cell.length_b   1.000
_cell.length_c   1.000
_cell.angle_alpha   90.00
_cell.angle_beta   90.00
_cell.angle_gamma   90.00
#
_symmetry.space_group_name_H-M   'P 1'
#
loop_
_entity.id
_entity.type
_entity.pdbx_description
1 polymer ?
#
loop_
_entity_poly.entity_id
_entity_poly.type
_entity_poly.pdbx_seq_one_letter_code
_entity_poly.pdbx_strand_id
1 'polypeptide(L)'
;LRYIEMDSPIAFRGLEDLSGTAVLVERLGEKMYRELVERRAAAIITIASNKWYQADADLLPTEMRPNYLKWGALPTFTVRPYDAAAMLRDGAATLRLELRQRSYTATSHNVVAVVEGTEPTDEWVAVTAHYDSTSITPGAWDNGSGTAAVMGLYRHFLNHPPRRNMRFIWCGSEEQGLLGSRAYVRAHQELLPSCRMCFNFDMCGSILGNNEISFIGPAALETMVRQVCDEAGFPSNVDAYVDSSDSAPFACAGVPVVCPSRGHWTSQEMHTRHDTLDTISPQKLHEMVAFSTALIGFFVNAPDFPIAREIPADAAATLEKRFGPAVP
;
A
#
# COMPACT_ATOMS: atom_id res chain seq x y z
N LEU A 1 -10.50 -5.10 -32.77
CA LEU A 1 -9.46 -5.01 -31.73
C LEU A 1 -8.19 -4.40 -32.33
N ARG A 2 -7.56 -3.48 -31.60
CA ARG A 2 -6.25 -2.92 -31.95
C ARG A 2 -5.32 -3.05 -30.75
N TYR A 3 -4.13 -3.62 -30.95
CA TYR A 3 -3.10 -3.66 -29.91
C TYR A 3 -2.16 -2.47 -30.04
N ILE A 4 -1.91 -1.77 -28.95
CA ILE A 4 -0.94 -0.67 -28.85
C ILE A 4 0.10 -1.04 -27.78
N GLU A 5 1.30 -1.32 -28.21
CA GLU A 5 2.36 -1.91 -27.38
C GLU A 5 2.92 -0.94 -26.34
N MET A 6 2.95 0.37 -26.65
CA MET A 6 3.59 1.35 -25.79
C MET A 6 2.98 2.75 -25.91
N ASP A 7 3.13 3.53 -24.87
CA ASP A 7 2.79 4.96 -24.84
C ASP A 7 3.83 5.80 -25.57
N SER A 8 3.75 5.81 -26.89
CA SER A 8 4.68 6.52 -27.76
C SER A 8 3.90 7.21 -28.89
N PRO A 9 4.28 8.43 -29.31
CA PRO A 9 3.68 9.09 -30.45
C PRO A 9 3.75 8.25 -31.73
N ILE A 10 4.78 7.42 -31.87
CA ILE A 10 4.93 6.53 -33.02
C ILE A 10 3.85 5.46 -33.05
N ALA A 11 3.47 4.92 -31.88
CA ALA A 11 2.45 3.89 -31.75
C ALA A 11 1.05 4.39 -32.16
N PHE A 12 0.82 5.70 -32.11
CA PHE A 12 -0.42 6.34 -32.53
C PHE A 12 -0.41 6.89 -33.95
N ARG A 13 0.68 6.71 -34.69
CA ARG A 13 0.79 7.22 -36.06
C ARG A 13 -0.24 6.51 -36.97
N GLY A 14 -1.06 7.29 -37.66
CA GLY A 14 -2.16 6.75 -38.51
C GLY A 14 -3.37 6.23 -37.71
N LEU A 15 -3.48 6.58 -36.44
CA LEU A 15 -4.58 6.20 -35.55
C LEU A 15 -5.29 7.46 -35.00
N GLU A 16 -5.60 8.42 -35.85
CA GLU A 16 -6.22 9.68 -35.48
C GLU A 16 -7.65 9.50 -34.94
N ASP A 17 -8.35 8.48 -35.42
CA ASP A 17 -9.70 8.12 -35.01
C ASP A 17 -9.77 6.63 -34.67
N LEU A 18 -10.16 6.31 -33.44
CA LEU A 18 -10.36 4.96 -32.92
C LEU A 18 -11.84 4.66 -32.64
N SER A 19 -12.77 5.44 -33.25
CA SER A 19 -14.20 5.22 -33.09
C SER A 19 -14.57 3.78 -33.47
N GLY A 20 -15.34 3.12 -32.58
CA GLY A 20 -15.73 1.72 -32.76
C GLY A 20 -14.60 0.70 -32.50
N THR A 21 -13.43 1.16 -32.11
CA THR A 21 -12.26 0.29 -31.86
C THR A 21 -12.04 0.06 -30.37
N ALA A 22 -12.00 -1.20 -29.94
CA ALA A 22 -11.46 -1.57 -28.64
C ALA A 22 -9.93 -1.64 -28.73
N VAL A 23 -9.24 -1.02 -27.80
CA VAL A 23 -7.77 -0.94 -27.78
C VAL A 23 -7.22 -1.80 -26.65
N LEU A 24 -6.39 -2.77 -26.98
CA LEU A 24 -5.62 -3.57 -26.03
C LEU A 24 -4.30 -2.85 -25.72
N VAL A 25 -3.98 -2.69 -24.46
CA VAL A 25 -2.73 -2.08 -24.00
C VAL A 25 -2.10 -2.92 -22.88
N GLU A 26 -0.78 -3.01 -22.84
CA GLU A 26 -0.08 -3.75 -21.79
C GLU A 26 -0.19 -3.01 -20.44
N ARG A 27 0.01 -1.71 -20.46
CA ARG A 27 -0.07 -0.85 -19.27
C ARG A 27 -0.85 0.42 -19.58
N LEU A 28 -1.74 0.77 -18.66
CA LEU A 28 -2.53 1.99 -18.78
C LEU A 28 -1.97 3.08 -17.87
N GLY A 29 -1.27 4.05 -18.46
CA GLY A 29 -0.87 5.29 -17.80
C GLY A 29 -1.83 6.43 -18.13
N GLU A 30 -1.78 7.52 -17.36
CA GLU A 30 -2.66 8.69 -17.57
C GLU A 30 -2.51 9.27 -19.00
N LYS A 31 -1.29 9.33 -19.52
CA LYS A 31 -1.03 9.83 -20.88
C LYS A 31 -1.68 8.93 -21.93
N MET A 32 -1.50 7.60 -21.82
CA MET A 32 -2.16 6.62 -22.71
C MET A 32 -3.67 6.76 -22.63
N TYR A 33 -4.22 6.86 -21.42
CA TYR A 33 -5.67 7.01 -21.24
C TYR A 33 -6.20 8.26 -21.95
N ARG A 34 -5.55 9.42 -21.78
CA ARG A 34 -5.90 10.68 -22.45
C ARG A 34 -5.88 10.53 -23.98
N GLU A 35 -4.80 9.99 -24.53
CA GLU A 35 -4.67 9.77 -25.99
C GLU A 35 -5.83 8.91 -26.52
N LEU A 36 -6.23 7.85 -25.80
CA LEU A 36 -7.34 6.98 -26.21
C LEU A 36 -8.69 7.69 -26.15
N VAL A 37 -8.92 8.53 -25.14
CA VAL A 37 -10.13 9.36 -25.02
C VAL A 37 -10.20 10.38 -26.18
N GLU A 38 -9.12 11.13 -26.41
CA GLU A 38 -9.03 12.15 -27.45
C GLU A 38 -9.26 11.55 -28.86
N ARG A 39 -8.83 10.31 -29.08
CA ARG A 39 -9.02 9.56 -30.33
C ARG A 39 -10.32 8.78 -30.39
N ARG A 40 -11.20 8.94 -29.41
CA ARG A 40 -12.55 8.35 -29.38
C ARG A 40 -12.55 6.81 -29.37
N ALA A 41 -11.59 6.17 -28.71
CA ALA A 41 -11.61 4.72 -28.55
C ALA A 41 -12.96 4.26 -27.95
N ALA A 42 -13.49 3.13 -28.43
CA ALA A 42 -14.75 2.60 -27.93
C ALA A 42 -14.62 1.92 -26.56
N ALA A 43 -13.48 1.30 -26.30
CA ALA A 43 -13.17 0.65 -25.04
C ALA A 43 -11.65 0.47 -24.89
N ILE A 44 -11.20 0.29 -23.66
CA ILE A 44 -9.83 -0.08 -23.32
C ILE A 44 -9.83 -1.50 -22.75
N ILE A 45 -8.86 -2.29 -23.15
CA ILE A 45 -8.57 -3.59 -22.57
C ILE A 45 -7.13 -3.53 -22.04
N THR A 46 -6.95 -3.72 -20.73
CA THR A 46 -5.65 -3.77 -20.10
C THR A 46 -5.25 -5.22 -19.83
N ILE A 47 -3.97 -5.49 -19.81
CA ILE A 47 -3.44 -6.79 -19.42
C ILE A 47 -3.15 -6.77 -17.93
N ALA A 48 -3.62 -7.77 -17.19
CA ALA A 48 -3.36 -7.87 -15.76
C ALA A 48 -1.85 -7.92 -15.49
N SER A 49 -1.42 -7.18 -14.48
CA SER A 49 0.00 -7.09 -14.08
C SER A 49 0.52 -8.32 -13.34
N ASN A 50 -0.19 -9.45 -13.42
CA ASN A 50 0.27 -10.68 -12.79
C ASN A 50 1.65 -11.06 -13.32
N LYS A 51 2.56 -11.33 -12.40
CA LYS A 51 3.94 -11.73 -12.71
C LYS A 51 4.01 -13.05 -13.49
N TRP A 52 2.88 -13.77 -13.63
CA TRP A 52 2.82 -15.09 -14.24
C TRP A 52 1.88 -15.12 -15.43
N TYR A 53 2.37 -15.76 -16.47
CA TYR A 53 1.61 -16.09 -17.66
C TYR A 53 0.77 -17.35 -17.38
N GLN A 54 -0.28 -17.20 -16.58
CA GLN A 54 -1.14 -18.30 -16.18
C GLN A 54 -2.56 -18.15 -16.72
N ALA A 55 -3.13 -19.26 -17.16
CA ALA A 55 -4.49 -19.28 -17.71
C ALA A 55 -5.58 -19.04 -16.64
N ASP A 56 -5.27 -19.32 -15.37
CA ASP A 56 -6.17 -19.22 -14.23
C ASP A 56 -5.82 -18.04 -13.28
N ALA A 57 -4.96 -17.11 -13.74
CA ALA A 57 -4.62 -15.92 -12.95
C ALA A 57 -5.87 -15.15 -12.53
N ASP A 58 -5.87 -14.69 -11.28
CA ASP A 58 -6.97 -13.89 -10.73
C ASP A 58 -7.02 -12.50 -11.34
N LEU A 59 -8.23 -12.01 -11.56
CA LEU A 59 -8.49 -10.65 -12.04
C LEU A 59 -9.22 -9.87 -10.96
N LEU A 60 -8.59 -8.81 -10.47
CA LEU A 60 -9.20 -7.89 -9.53
C LEU A 60 -10.12 -6.92 -10.25
N PRO A 61 -11.39 -6.78 -9.83
CA PRO A 61 -12.20 -5.66 -10.22
C PRO A 61 -11.63 -4.39 -9.56
N THR A 62 -11.22 -3.45 -10.37
CA THR A 62 -10.67 -2.18 -9.91
C THR A 62 -11.48 -1.00 -10.41
N GLU A 63 -11.56 0.05 -9.62
CA GLU A 63 -12.14 1.31 -10.06
C GLU A 63 -11.15 2.14 -10.87
N MET A 64 -11.68 2.86 -11.87
CA MET A 64 -10.87 3.81 -12.62
C MET A 64 -10.46 4.97 -11.70
N ARG A 65 -9.19 5.27 -11.68
CA ARG A 65 -8.65 6.35 -10.84
C ARG A 65 -9.27 7.71 -11.21
N PRO A 66 -9.64 8.56 -10.25
CA PRO A 66 -10.27 9.87 -10.51
C PRO A 66 -9.46 10.78 -11.44
N ASN A 67 -8.13 10.71 -11.39
CA ASN A 67 -7.25 11.48 -12.27
C ASN A 67 -7.35 11.08 -13.75
N TYR A 68 -7.87 9.90 -14.07
CA TYR A 68 -8.12 9.49 -15.44
C TYR A 68 -9.50 10.00 -15.92
N LEU A 69 -10.50 9.92 -15.04
CA LEU A 69 -11.87 10.30 -15.37
C LEU A 69 -12.04 11.78 -15.75
N LYS A 70 -11.10 12.64 -15.35
CA LYS A 70 -11.09 14.06 -15.79
C LYS A 70 -10.99 14.23 -17.31
N TRP A 71 -10.47 13.23 -18.03
CA TRP A 71 -10.35 13.24 -19.49
C TRP A 71 -11.58 12.70 -20.19
N GLY A 72 -12.46 12.01 -19.49
CA GLY A 72 -13.66 11.35 -19.96
C GLY A 72 -13.73 9.90 -19.50
N ALA A 73 -14.91 9.32 -19.50
CA ALA A 73 -15.09 7.92 -19.11
C ALA A 73 -15.04 6.99 -20.32
N LEU A 74 -14.16 6.00 -20.30
CA LEU A 74 -14.12 4.91 -21.29
C LEU A 74 -14.37 3.58 -20.59
N PRO A 75 -15.23 2.70 -21.17
CA PRO A 75 -15.34 1.32 -20.69
C PRO A 75 -13.95 0.67 -20.69
N THR A 76 -13.52 0.19 -19.53
CA THR A 76 -12.19 -0.42 -19.36
C THR A 76 -12.34 -1.81 -18.78
N PHE A 77 -11.65 -2.77 -19.39
CA PHE A 77 -11.66 -4.18 -19.03
C PHE A 77 -10.24 -4.63 -18.74
N THR A 78 -10.09 -5.60 -17.86
CA THR A 78 -8.80 -6.26 -17.63
C THR A 78 -8.90 -7.71 -18.07
N VAL A 79 -7.89 -8.20 -18.77
CA VAL A 79 -7.79 -9.58 -19.21
C VAL A 79 -6.47 -10.21 -18.72
N ARG A 80 -6.44 -11.51 -18.60
CA ARG A 80 -5.20 -12.23 -18.26
C ARG A 80 -4.20 -12.15 -19.41
N PRO A 81 -2.89 -12.19 -19.14
CA PRO A 81 -1.86 -12.21 -20.19
C PRO A 81 -2.07 -13.37 -21.20
N TYR A 82 -2.48 -14.53 -20.70
CA TYR A 82 -2.77 -15.69 -21.54
C TYR A 82 -3.92 -15.42 -22.54
N ASP A 83 -5.00 -14.80 -22.06
CA ASP A 83 -6.16 -14.46 -22.90
C ASP A 83 -5.83 -13.36 -23.91
N ALA A 84 -5.07 -12.34 -23.48
CA ALA A 84 -4.60 -11.27 -24.38
C ALA A 84 -3.74 -11.85 -25.53
N ALA A 85 -2.82 -12.73 -25.21
CA ALA A 85 -1.99 -13.39 -26.23
C ALA A 85 -2.82 -14.28 -27.16
N ALA A 86 -3.84 -14.97 -26.66
CA ALA A 86 -4.75 -15.76 -27.47
C ALA A 86 -5.52 -14.86 -28.45
N MET A 87 -6.07 -13.72 -27.99
CA MET A 87 -6.76 -12.76 -28.85
C MET A 87 -5.89 -12.28 -30.02
N LEU A 88 -4.61 -12.01 -29.75
CA LEU A 88 -3.66 -11.55 -30.77
C LEU A 88 -3.26 -12.68 -31.72
N ARG A 89 -2.93 -13.84 -31.19
CA ARG A 89 -2.52 -15.02 -31.97
C ARG A 89 -3.62 -15.48 -32.91
N ASP A 90 -4.86 -15.49 -32.41
CA ASP A 90 -6.01 -15.98 -33.18
C ASP A 90 -6.60 -14.91 -34.10
N GLY A 91 -6.00 -13.72 -34.14
CA GLY A 91 -6.38 -12.64 -35.06
C GLY A 91 -7.76 -12.06 -34.78
N ALA A 92 -8.14 -11.91 -33.52
CA ALA A 92 -9.46 -11.39 -33.12
C ALA A 92 -9.72 -10.01 -33.74
N ALA A 93 -10.57 -9.96 -34.79
CA ALA A 93 -10.92 -8.74 -35.50
C ALA A 93 -12.04 -7.97 -34.78
N THR A 94 -12.98 -8.69 -34.16
CA THR A 94 -14.13 -8.13 -33.48
C THR A 94 -14.23 -8.68 -32.06
N LEU A 95 -14.77 -7.86 -31.15
CA LEU A 95 -15.02 -8.23 -29.76
C LEU A 95 -16.46 -7.88 -29.39
N ARG A 96 -17.07 -8.72 -28.59
CA ARG A 96 -18.27 -8.36 -27.82
C ARG A 96 -17.87 -8.07 -26.41
N LEU A 97 -18.07 -6.83 -25.98
CA LEU A 97 -17.78 -6.37 -24.61
C LEU A 97 -19.10 -6.06 -23.91
N GLU A 98 -19.25 -6.54 -22.67
CA GLU A 98 -20.40 -6.27 -21.83
C GLU A 98 -19.92 -5.89 -20.45
N LEU A 99 -20.19 -4.65 -20.02
CA LEU A 99 -19.85 -4.13 -18.70
C LEU A 99 -21.14 -3.90 -17.91
N ARG A 100 -21.30 -4.59 -16.81
CA ARG A 100 -22.38 -4.38 -15.84
C ARG A 100 -21.76 -3.99 -14.52
N GLN A 101 -21.95 -2.75 -14.13
CA GLN A 101 -21.45 -2.24 -12.85
C GLN A 101 -22.52 -1.38 -12.15
N ARG A 102 -22.39 -1.27 -10.86
CA ARG A 102 -23.22 -0.42 -10.02
C ARG A 102 -22.32 0.38 -9.09
N SER A 103 -22.45 1.69 -9.11
CA SER A 103 -21.81 2.57 -8.12
C SER A 103 -22.74 2.76 -6.92
N TYR A 104 -22.18 2.74 -5.72
CA TYR A 104 -22.89 3.01 -4.49
C TYR A 104 -21.92 3.64 -3.47
N THR A 105 -22.49 4.39 -2.53
CA THR A 105 -21.73 4.90 -1.40
C THR A 105 -21.69 3.85 -0.31
N ALA A 106 -20.50 3.59 0.21
CA ALA A 106 -20.28 2.72 1.36
C ALA A 106 -19.57 3.50 2.48
N THR A 107 -19.71 3.03 3.71
CA THR A 107 -19.02 3.56 4.88
C THR A 107 -18.00 2.55 5.34
N SER A 108 -16.76 3.02 5.55
CA SER A 108 -15.70 2.26 6.20
C SER A 108 -15.35 2.89 7.54
N HIS A 109 -14.65 2.17 8.40
CA HIS A 109 -14.29 2.61 9.74
C HIS A 109 -12.83 2.29 10.02
N ASN A 110 -12.20 3.13 10.82
CA ASN A 110 -10.97 2.76 11.52
C ASN A 110 -11.32 2.27 12.92
N VAL A 111 -10.57 1.31 13.43
CA VAL A 111 -10.63 0.90 14.84
C VAL A 111 -9.42 1.51 15.55
N VAL A 112 -9.65 2.20 16.65
CA VAL A 112 -8.58 2.90 17.37
C VAL A 112 -8.59 2.49 18.84
N ALA A 113 -7.41 2.13 19.35
CA ALA A 113 -7.16 1.91 20.76
C ALA A 113 -6.04 2.84 21.24
N VAL A 114 -6.16 3.33 22.46
CA VAL A 114 -5.16 4.21 23.06
C VAL A 114 -4.57 3.53 24.29
N VAL A 115 -3.25 3.60 24.41
CA VAL A 115 -2.53 3.25 25.62
C VAL A 115 -1.90 4.54 26.15
N GLU A 116 -2.37 4.95 27.30
CA GLU A 116 -1.82 6.12 28.01
C GLU A 116 -0.41 5.82 28.50
N GLY A 117 0.51 6.76 28.26
CA GLY A 117 1.87 6.67 28.77
C GLY A 117 1.96 6.93 30.27
N THR A 118 3.10 6.57 30.84
CA THR A 118 3.36 6.78 32.29
C THR A 118 3.89 8.18 32.61
N GLU A 119 4.31 8.94 31.59
CA GLU A 119 4.82 10.31 31.75
C GLU A 119 3.76 11.35 31.35
N PRO A 120 3.73 12.51 32.01
CA PRO A 120 2.78 13.58 31.68
C PRO A 120 3.25 14.33 30.41
N THR A 121 3.03 13.74 29.25
CA THR A 121 3.40 14.31 27.97
C THR A 121 2.26 14.17 26.95
N ASP A 122 2.15 15.16 26.04
CA ASP A 122 1.24 15.07 24.89
C ASP A 122 1.86 14.29 23.73
N GLU A 123 3.15 13.93 23.81
CA GLU A 123 3.81 13.15 22.77
C GLU A 123 3.21 11.75 22.66
N TRP A 124 3.04 11.30 21.43
CA TRP A 124 2.50 9.99 21.15
C TRP A 124 3.13 9.35 19.89
N VAL A 125 2.96 8.05 19.78
CA VAL A 125 3.41 7.25 18.65
C VAL A 125 2.20 6.52 18.04
N ALA A 126 2.11 6.51 16.72
CA ALA A 126 1.14 5.71 15.99
C ALA A 126 1.68 4.30 15.72
N VAL A 127 0.80 3.30 15.80
CA VAL A 127 1.06 1.93 15.36
C VAL A 127 -0.12 1.53 14.47
N THR A 128 0.13 1.29 13.20
CA THR A 128 -0.91 1.11 12.18
C THR A 128 -0.82 -0.22 11.47
N ALA A 129 -1.94 -0.75 11.02
CA ALA A 129 -2.10 -1.80 10.04
C ALA A 129 -3.49 -1.66 9.41
N HIS A 130 -3.67 -2.02 8.15
CA HIS A 130 -5.03 -2.14 7.63
C HIS A 130 -5.62 -3.52 7.92
N TYR A 131 -6.95 -3.60 7.96
CA TYR A 131 -7.67 -4.84 8.24
C TYR A 131 -8.58 -5.28 7.10
N ASP A 132 -8.68 -4.48 6.06
CA ASP A 132 -9.33 -4.87 4.80
C ASP A 132 -8.37 -5.62 3.88
N SER A 133 -8.90 -6.21 2.84
CA SER A 133 -8.17 -6.83 1.76
C SER A 133 -8.93 -6.67 0.45
N THR A 134 -8.35 -7.07 -0.67
CA THR A 134 -9.01 -7.01 -1.97
C THR A 134 -10.15 -8.02 -2.08
N SER A 135 -11.11 -7.79 -2.98
CA SER A 135 -12.40 -8.48 -3.02
C SER A 135 -12.35 -9.99 -3.24
N ILE A 136 -11.25 -10.53 -3.79
CA ILE A 136 -11.09 -11.96 -4.09
C ILE A 136 -10.06 -12.64 -3.19
N THR A 137 -9.42 -11.90 -2.31
CA THR A 137 -8.28 -12.32 -1.51
C THR A 137 -8.73 -12.67 -0.09
N PRO A 138 -8.35 -13.83 0.46
CA PRO A 138 -8.52 -14.09 1.90
C PRO A 138 -7.75 -13.10 2.78
N GLY A 139 -6.61 -12.56 2.29
CA GLY A 139 -5.85 -11.50 2.95
C GLY A 139 -5.12 -11.95 4.21
N ALA A 140 -4.57 -13.17 4.22
CA ALA A 140 -3.86 -13.67 5.39
C ALA A 140 -2.52 -12.96 5.59
N TRP A 141 -1.79 -12.73 4.50
CA TRP A 141 -0.54 -11.98 4.51
C TRP A 141 -0.82 -10.48 4.37
N ASP A 142 -1.62 -10.10 3.39
CA ASP A 142 -2.01 -8.73 3.09
C ASP A 142 -3.50 -8.48 3.42
N ASN A 143 -3.89 -8.00 4.64
CA ASN A 143 -2.97 -7.68 5.73
C ASN A 143 -3.50 -8.22 7.08
N GLY A 144 -4.01 -9.46 7.09
CA GLY A 144 -4.35 -10.16 8.34
C GLY A 144 -3.13 -10.31 9.26
N SER A 145 -1.94 -10.49 8.66
CA SER A 145 -0.69 -10.65 9.40
C SER A 145 -0.27 -9.36 10.13
N GLY A 146 -0.33 -8.21 9.48
CA GLY A 146 -0.06 -6.92 10.11
C GLY A 146 -1.11 -6.56 11.16
N THR A 147 -2.38 -6.80 10.85
CA THR A 147 -3.47 -6.66 11.84
C THR A 147 -3.20 -7.47 13.10
N ALA A 148 -2.80 -8.73 12.98
CA ALA A 148 -2.47 -9.59 14.11
C ALA A 148 -1.21 -9.12 14.85
N ALA A 149 -0.19 -8.64 14.13
CA ALA A 149 1.01 -8.06 14.73
C ALA A 149 0.66 -6.85 15.61
N VAL A 150 -0.13 -5.91 15.09
CA VAL A 150 -0.59 -4.72 15.85
C VAL A 150 -1.42 -5.11 17.06
N MET A 151 -2.26 -6.17 16.97
CA MET A 151 -2.98 -6.70 18.13
C MET A 151 -2.03 -7.25 19.21
N GLY A 152 -0.98 -7.96 18.80
CA GLY A 152 0.06 -8.46 19.70
C GLY A 152 0.80 -7.34 20.42
N LEU A 153 1.20 -6.30 19.68
CA LEU A 153 1.85 -5.09 20.21
C LEU A 153 0.92 -4.32 21.15
N TYR A 154 -0.33 -4.13 20.77
CA TYR A 154 -1.33 -3.49 21.63
C TYR A 154 -1.46 -4.22 22.97
N ARG A 155 -1.61 -5.55 22.94
CA ARG A 155 -1.69 -6.37 24.15
C ARG A 155 -0.44 -6.24 25.03
N HIS A 156 0.74 -6.19 24.41
CA HIS A 156 2.00 -5.99 25.16
C HIS A 156 2.01 -4.65 25.86
N PHE A 157 1.83 -3.55 25.15
CA PHE A 157 1.92 -2.20 25.71
C PHE A 157 0.75 -1.84 26.63
N LEU A 158 -0.41 -2.47 26.46
CA LEU A 158 -1.51 -2.35 27.43
C LEU A 158 -1.13 -2.91 28.81
N ASN A 159 -0.36 -4.01 28.84
CA ASN A 159 0.11 -4.61 30.10
C ASN A 159 1.44 -4.01 30.60
N HIS A 160 2.17 -3.33 29.76
CA HIS A 160 3.45 -2.68 30.05
C HIS A 160 3.45 -1.26 29.45
N PRO A 161 2.71 -0.32 30.06
CA PRO A 161 2.58 1.03 29.50
C PRO A 161 3.93 1.71 29.35
N PRO A 162 4.23 2.30 28.20
CA PRO A 162 5.49 2.97 27.95
C PRO A 162 5.50 4.38 28.57
N ARG A 163 6.59 5.13 28.41
CA ARG A 163 6.65 6.53 28.88
C ARG A 163 5.69 7.44 28.10
N ARG A 164 5.57 7.26 26.76
CA ARG A 164 4.74 8.08 25.86
C ARG A 164 3.44 7.39 25.52
N ASN A 165 2.45 8.19 25.20
CA ASN A 165 1.17 7.70 24.72
C ASN A 165 1.32 6.93 23.40
N MET A 166 0.48 5.93 23.17
CA MET A 166 0.44 5.17 21.93
C MET A 166 -0.99 5.11 21.38
N ARG A 167 -1.11 5.20 20.06
CA ARG A 167 -2.37 5.00 19.35
C ARG A 167 -2.22 3.86 18.37
N PHE A 168 -2.99 2.81 18.58
CA PHE A 168 -3.08 1.65 17.70
C PHE A 168 -4.27 1.86 16.78
N ILE A 169 -4.02 1.80 15.49
CA ILE A 169 -5.01 2.19 14.48
C ILE A 169 -5.08 1.08 13.43
N TRP A 170 -6.19 0.34 13.43
CA TRP A 170 -6.50 -0.58 12.34
C TRP A 170 -7.29 0.18 11.29
N CYS A 171 -6.66 0.41 10.16
CA CYS A 171 -7.20 1.22 9.08
C CYS A 171 -8.14 0.39 8.21
N GLY A 172 -9.27 0.96 7.81
CA GLY A 172 -10.16 0.35 6.85
C GLY A 172 -10.01 0.97 5.47
N SER A 173 -10.25 0.18 4.42
CA SER A 173 -10.19 0.62 3.02
C SER A 173 -8.82 1.17 2.59
N GLU A 174 -7.74 0.53 3.05
CA GLU A 174 -6.39 0.78 2.55
C GLU A 174 -6.31 0.46 1.07
N GLU A 175 -6.82 -0.70 0.69
CA GLU A 175 -6.84 -1.24 -0.67
C GLU A 175 -7.60 -0.39 -1.70
N GLN A 176 -8.42 0.53 -1.20
CA GLN A 176 -9.14 1.53 -2.00
C GLN A 176 -8.39 2.87 -2.11
N GLY A 177 -7.12 2.90 -1.73
CA GLY A 177 -6.23 4.07 -1.82
C GLY A 177 -6.00 4.79 -0.51
N LEU A 178 -5.69 4.07 0.55
CA LEU A 178 -5.31 4.57 1.88
C LEU A 178 -6.45 5.38 2.54
N LEU A 179 -7.72 5.01 2.27
CA LEU A 179 -8.85 5.88 2.67
C LEU A 179 -8.94 6.02 4.18
N GLY A 180 -8.71 4.95 4.94
CA GLY A 180 -8.77 4.96 6.39
C GLY A 180 -7.71 5.82 7.03
N SER A 181 -6.46 5.61 6.71
CA SER A 181 -5.33 6.39 7.25
C SER A 181 -5.39 7.87 6.82
N ARG A 182 -5.78 8.16 5.58
CA ARG A 182 -6.04 9.54 5.12
C ARG A 182 -7.15 10.21 5.91
N ALA A 183 -8.26 9.50 6.15
CA ALA A 183 -9.36 10.02 6.94
C ALA A 183 -8.94 10.25 8.40
N TYR A 184 -8.15 9.34 8.98
CA TYR A 184 -7.63 9.49 10.33
C TYR A 184 -6.75 10.73 10.47
N VAL A 185 -5.73 10.86 9.59
CA VAL A 185 -4.81 12.00 9.58
C VAL A 185 -5.58 13.32 9.42
N ARG A 186 -6.55 13.36 8.51
CA ARG A 186 -7.39 14.55 8.30
C ARG A 186 -8.26 14.90 9.51
N ALA A 187 -8.83 13.91 10.18
CA ALA A 187 -9.71 14.11 11.32
C ALA A 187 -8.98 14.50 12.62
N HIS A 188 -7.65 14.29 12.68
CA HIS A 188 -6.87 14.47 13.90
C HIS A 188 -5.68 15.44 13.70
N GLN A 189 -5.82 16.42 12.81
CA GLN A 189 -4.75 17.36 12.48
C GLN A 189 -4.20 18.09 13.70
N GLU A 190 -5.06 18.38 14.69
CA GLU A 190 -4.66 19.02 15.95
C GLU A 190 -3.76 18.17 16.83
N LEU A 191 -3.79 16.84 16.67
CA LEU A 191 -2.96 15.90 17.43
C LEU A 191 -1.63 15.59 16.75
N LEU A 192 -1.57 15.73 15.43
CA LEU A 192 -0.39 15.36 14.64
C LEU A 192 0.90 16.07 15.03
N PRO A 193 0.91 17.35 15.45
CA PRO A 193 2.14 18.01 15.90
C PRO A 193 2.84 17.27 17.05
N SER A 194 2.08 16.59 17.92
CA SER A 194 2.61 15.79 19.02
C SER A 194 2.90 14.33 18.63
N CYS A 195 2.54 13.90 17.40
CA CYS A 195 2.90 12.57 16.89
C CYS A 195 4.38 12.54 16.52
N ARG A 196 5.16 11.71 17.24
CA ARG A 196 6.61 11.66 17.06
C ARG A 196 7.05 10.68 15.99
N MET A 197 6.31 9.58 15.80
CA MET A 197 6.62 8.53 14.84
C MET A 197 5.37 7.70 14.54
N CYS A 198 5.34 7.07 13.35
CA CYS A 198 4.37 6.05 13.00
C CYS A 198 5.10 4.75 12.66
N PHE A 199 4.69 3.65 13.27
CA PHE A 199 5.10 2.30 12.90
C PHE A 199 3.95 1.64 12.13
N ASN A 200 4.20 1.21 10.91
CA ASN A 200 3.20 0.57 10.07
C ASN A 200 3.55 -0.89 9.81
N PHE A 201 2.58 -1.76 10.00
CA PHE A 201 2.72 -3.20 9.82
C PHE A 201 1.86 -3.66 8.65
N ASP A 202 2.54 -4.00 7.57
CA ASP A 202 1.91 -4.44 6.35
C ASP A 202 2.71 -5.61 5.78
N MET A 203 2.01 -6.72 5.53
CA MET A 203 2.62 -7.96 5.06
C MET A 203 3.71 -8.51 5.98
N CYS A 204 3.32 -9.00 7.14
CA CYS A 204 4.19 -9.63 8.14
C CYS A 204 4.11 -11.16 8.09
N GLY A 205 5.12 -11.85 8.65
CA GLY A 205 5.01 -13.26 9.01
C GLY A 205 5.02 -14.27 7.86
N SER A 206 5.32 -13.89 6.62
CA SER A 206 5.46 -14.84 5.51
C SER A 206 6.45 -15.96 5.84
N ILE A 207 6.12 -17.22 5.45
CA ILE A 207 6.99 -18.38 5.63
C ILE A 207 8.33 -18.19 4.92
N LEU A 208 8.26 -17.75 3.66
CA LEU A 208 9.44 -17.48 2.84
C LEU A 208 9.82 -16.00 2.90
N GLY A 209 11.06 -15.71 2.57
CA GLY A 209 11.54 -14.36 2.35
C GLY A 209 12.39 -13.80 3.48
N ASN A 210 12.60 -12.50 3.41
CA ASN A 210 13.46 -11.73 4.31
C ASN A 210 12.63 -10.77 5.15
N ASN A 211 13.18 -10.38 6.30
CA ASN A 211 12.65 -9.23 7.02
C ASN A 211 13.15 -7.97 6.32
N GLU A 212 12.25 -7.04 6.13
CA GLU A 212 12.51 -5.75 5.50
C GLU A 212 11.98 -4.65 6.42
N ILE A 213 12.70 -3.56 6.52
CA ILE A 213 12.29 -2.39 7.28
C ILE A 213 12.49 -1.18 6.39
N SER A 214 11.42 -0.68 5.81
CA SER A 214 11.44 0.61 5.15
C SER A 214 11.22 1.74 6.15
N PHE A 215 11.82 2.90 5.89
CA PHE A 215 11.63 4.06 6.75
C PHE A 215 11.65 5.37 5.97
N ILE A 216 11.00 6.39 6.53
CA ILE A 216 11.10 7.79 6.09
C ILE A 216 11.35 8.64 7.32
N GLY A 217 12.50 9.30 7.37
CA GLY A 217 12.88 10.15 8.50
C GLY A 217 14.33 10.62 8.40
N PRO A 218 14.84 11.31 9.41
CA PRO A 218 16.22 11.79 9.43
C PRO A 218 17.22 10.62 9.37
N ALA A 219 18.43 10.86 8.85
CA ALA A 219 19.47 9.84 8.68
C ALA A 219 19.81 9.07 9.97
N ALA A 220 19.68 9.71 11.14
CA ALA A 220 19.88 9.05 12.41
C ALA A 220 18.93 7.89 12.67
N LEU A 221 17.73 7.92 12.06
CA LEU A 221 16.73 6.86 12.19
C LEU A 221 17.24 5.52 11.66
N GLU A 222 17.91 5.53 10.52
CA GLU A 222 18.52 4.31 9.94
C GLU A 222 19.51 3.66 10.92
N THR A 223 20.43 4.47 11.48
CA THR A 223 21.42 3.98 12.42
C THR A 223 20.77 3.34 13.65
N MET A 224 19.74 3.97 14.19
CA MET A 224 19.01 3.46 15.36
C MET A 224 18.26 2.18 15.07
N VAL A 225 17.57 2.10 13.92
CA VAL A 225 16.87 0.89 13.50
C VAL A 225 17.86 -0.27 13.31
N ARG A 226 18.99 -0.05 12.64
CA ARG A 226 20.05 -1.06 12.48
C ARG A 226 20.63 -1.51 13.81
N GLN A 227 20.88 -0.58 14.74
CA GLN A 227 21.35 -0.92 16.06
C GLN A 227 20.37 -1.85 16.79
N VAL A 228 19.08 -1.55 16.77
CA VAL A 228 18.07 -2.42 17.41
C VAL A 228 17.99 -3.78 16.73
N CYS A 229 18.14 -3.83 15.39
CA CYS A 229 18.21 -5.10 14.67
C CYS A 229 19.38 -5.97 15.14
N ASP A 230 20.57 -5.37 15.28
CA ASP A 230 21.78 -6.06 15.74
C ASP A 230 21.64 -6.53 17.17
N GLU A 231 21.17 -5.68 18.08
CA GLU A 231 20.96 -6.01 19.51
C GLU A 231 19.91 -7.10 19.72
N ALA A 232 18.84 -7.10 18.90
CA ALA A 232 17.79 -8.11 18.94
C ALA A 232 18.16 -9.40 18.20
N GLY A 233 19.27 -9.43 17.45
CA GLY A 233 19.62 -10.55 16.57
C GLY A 233 18.56 -10.78 15.47
N PHE A 234 17.95 -9.72 14.96
CA PHE A 234 16.88 -9.77 13.96
C PHE A 234 17.40 -9.31 12.60
N PRO A 235 17.87 -10.24 11.74
CA PRO A 235 18.42 -9.88 10.45
C PRO A 235 17.36 -9.25 9.56
N SER A 236 17.64 -8.04 9.06
CA SER A 236 16.72 -7.28 8.21
C SER A 236 17.47 -6.45 7.19
N ASN A 237 16.87 -6.27 6.01
CA ASN A 237 17.23 -5.19 5.11
C ASN A 237 16.59 -3.91 5.64
N VAL A 238 17.39 -2.84 5.78
CA VAL A 238 16.88 -1.54 6.27
C VAL A 238 17.17 -0.49 5.21
N ASP A 239 16.12 0.08 4.61
CA ASP A 239 16.25 0.98 3.49
C ASP A 239 15.32 2.21 3.61
N ALA A 240 15.82 3.38 3.21
CA ALA A 240 15.01 4.57 3.07
C ALA A 240 14.12 4.43 1.81
N TYR A 241 12.82 4.26 2.02
CA TYR A 241 11.88 4.04 0.93
C TYR A 241 10.49 4.61 1.25
N VAL A 242 9.89 5.25 0.26
CA VAL A 242 8.49 5.73 0.34
C VAL A 242 7.57 4.60 -0.10
N ASP A 243 6.98 3.94 0.88
CA ASP A 243 6.02 2.86 0.64
C ASP A 243 4.62 3.39 0.30
N SER A 244 3.76 2.52 -0.23
CA SER A 244 2.36 2.83 -0.50
C SER A 244 1.47 2.06 0.45
N SER A 245 1.48 2.44 1.70
CA SER A 245 0.67 1.87 2.76
C SER A 245 0.25 2.95 3.75
N ASP A 246 -0.41 2.59 4.85
CA ASP A 246 -1.00 3.51 5.84
C ASP A 246 0.00 4.46 6.52
N SER A 247 1.29 4.18 6.42
CA SER A 247 2.36 5.10 6.84
C SER A 247 2.44 6.38 5.98
N ALA A 248 2.09 6.30 4.69
CA ALA A 248 2.27 7.41 3.77
C ALA A 248 1.48 8.68 4.15
N PRO A 249 0.20 8.63 4.57
CA PRO A 249 -0.52 9.81 5.06
C PRO A 249 0.13 10.47 6.28
N PHE A 250 0.71 9.67 7.20
CA PHE A 250 1.48 10.21 8.34
C PHE A 250 2.76 10.89 7.88
N ALA A 251 3.50 10.27 6.96
CA ALA A 251 4.69 10.88 6.38
C ALA A 251 4.37 12.18 5.63
N CYS A 252 3.27 12.24 4.87
CA CYS A 252 2.77 13.48 4.25
C CYS A 252 2.46 14.57 5.28
N ALA A 253 2.06 14.19 6.50
CA ALA A 253 1.84 15.12 7.62
C ALA A 253 3.13 15.44 8.41
N GLY A 254 4.30 15.05 7.89
CA GLY A 254 5.61 15.35 8.50
C GLY A 254 5.97 14.44 9.67
N VAL A 255 5.36 13.28 9.82
CA VAL A 255 5.65 12.29 10.86
C VAL A 255 6.64 11.27 10.30
N PRO A 256 7.83 11.07 10.92
CA PRO A 256 8.71 9.97 10.55
C PRO A 256 8.03 8.61 10.68
N VAL A 257 8.34 7.70 9.77
CA VAL A 257 7.70 6.37 9.74
C VAL A 257 8.73 5.25 9.67
N VAL A 258 8.38 4.10 10.24
CA VAL A 258 9.12 2.84 10.14
C VAL A 258 8.14 1.73 9.85
N CYS A 259 8.43 0.92 8.85
CA CYS A 259 7.52 -0.10 8.32
C CYS A 259 8.22 -1.47 8.31
N PRO A 260 8.18 -2.23 9.41
CA PRO A 260 8.66 -3.60 9.43
C PRO A 260 7.72 -4.51 8.63
N SER A 261 8.28 -5.29 7.73
CA SER A 261 7.55 -6.26 6.91
C SER A 261 8.37 -7.55 6.72
N ARG A 262 7.74 -8.57 6.17
CA ARG A 262 8.41 -9.79 5.79
C ARG A 262 7.78 -10.39 4.55
N GLY A 263 8.56 -10.51 3.50
CA GLY A 263 8.11 -11.06 2.24
C GLY A 263 9.23 -11.63 1.41
N HIS A 264 8.88 -12.19 0.27
CA HIS A 264 9.84 -12.67 -0.70
C HIS A 264 9.64 -11.93 -2.04
N TRP A 265 10.73 -11.83 -2.78
CA TRP A 265 10.77 -10.99 -4.00
C TRP A 265 9.78 -11.41 -5.09
N THR A 266 9.24 -12.62 -5.03
CA THR A 266 8.21 -13.07 -5.96
C THR A 266 6.81 -12.65 -5.55
N SER A 267 6.49 -12.58 -4.26
CA SER A 267 5.23 -12.06 -3.64
C SER A 267 3.98 -12.28 -4.49
N GLN A 268 3.77 -13.52 -4.91
CA GLN A 268 2.76 -13.85 -5.92
C GLN A 268 1.38 -14.04 -5.34
N GLU A 269 1.32 -14.29 -4.06
CA GLU A 269 0.10 -14.53 -3.31
C GLU A 269 -0.69 -13.24 -3.09
N MET A 270 0.03 -12.10 -2.97
CA MET A 270 -0.57 -10.79 -2.72
C MET A 270 -1.64 -10.46 -3.76
N HIS A 271 -2.80 -10.06 -3.28
CA HIS A 271 -3.97 -9.72 -4.10
C HIS A 271 -4.51 -10.91 -4.93
N THR A 272 -4.32 -12.14 -4.46
CA THR A 272 -4.86 -13.34 -5.08
C THR A 272 -5.61 -14.23 -4.08
N ARG A 273 -6.39 -15.19 -4.58
CA ARG A 273 -7.03 -16.21 -3.74
C ARG A 273 -6.04 -17.13 -3.01
N HIS A 274 -4.74 -17.04 -3.32
CA HIS A 274 -3.68 -17.83 -2.70
C HIS A 274 -3.05 -17.17 -1.47
N ASP A 275 -3.46 -15.93 -1.15
CA ASP A 275 -3.07 -15.28 0.10
C ASP A 275 -3.87 -15.85 1.27
N THR A 276 -3.48 -17.05 1.68
CA THR A 276 -4.13 -17.86 2.72
C THR A 276 -3.21 -18.06 3.93
N LEU A 277 -3.74 -18.63 5.01
CA LEU A 277 -2.95 -18.93 6.20
C LEU A 277 -1.78 -19.89 5.93
N ASP A 278 -1.82 -20.66 4.85
CA ASP A 278 -0.73 -21.54 4.45
C ASP A 278 0.55 -20.78 4.05
N THR A 279 0.45 -19.49 3.75
CA THR A 279 1.59 -18.64 3.44
C THR A 279 2.23 -17.99 4.67
N ILE A 280 1.59 -18.12 5.84
CA ILE A 280 2.00 -17.50 7.10
C ILE A 280 2.67 -18.49 8.04
N SER A 281 3.79 -18.07 8.62
CA SER A 281 4.45 -18.77 9.73
C SER A 281 4.10 -18.07 11.05
N PRO A 282 3.39 -18.76 11.96
CA PRO A 282 3.15 -18.22 13.31
C PRO A 282 4.44 -17.86 14.05
N GLN A 283 5.50 -18.65 13.84
CA GLN A 283 6.81 -18.37 14.43
C GLN A 283 7.42 -17.08 13.89
N LYS A 284 7.40 -16.88 12.55
CA LYS A 284 7.94 -15.65 11.94
C LYS A 284 7.14 -14.41 12.33
N LEU A 285 5.83 -14.55 12.44
CA LEU A 285 4.98 -13.47 12.94
C LEU A 285 5.29 -13.15 14.40
N HIS A 286 5.50 -14.18 15.24
CA HIS A 286 5.91 -13.98 16.63
C HIS A 286 7.28 -13.30 16.74
N GLU A 287 8.27 -13.73 15.95
CA GLU A 287 9.60 -13.11 15.90
C GLU A 287 9.49 -11.62 15.49
N MET A 288 8.66 -11.30 14.51
CA MET A 288 8.38 -9.93 14.08
C MET A 288 7.77 -9.09 15.21
N VAL A 289 6.76 -9.61 15.91
CA VAL A 289 6.14 -8.91 17.05
C VAL A 289 7.12 -8.70 18.20
N ALA A 290 7.92 -9.71 18.52
CA ALA A 290 8.93 -9.60 19.57
C ALA A 290 9.99 -8.55 19.24
N PHE A 291 10.52 -8.57 18.03
CA PHE A 291 11.45 -7.54 17.53
C PHE A 291 10.80 -6.15 17.55
N SER A 292 9.59 -6.02 17.02
CA SER A 292 8.89 -4.74 16.95
C SER A 292 8.55 -4.18 18.34
N THR A 293 8.33 -5.06 19.31
CA THR A 293 8.18 -4.65 20.71
C THR A 293 9.46 -3.97 21.24
N ALA A 294 10.63 -4.56 20.93
CA ALA A 294 11.92 -3.95 21.30
C ALA A 294 12.17 -2.64 20.53
N LEU A 295 11.90 -2.65 19.21
CA LEU A 295 12.08 -1.48 18.36
C LEU A 295 11.20 -0.30 18.82
N ILE A 296 9.91 -0.51 18.97
CA ILE A 296 8.99 0.51 19.45
C ILE A 296 9.39 0.96 20.86
N GLY A 297 9.69 -0.02 21.74
CA GLY A 297 10.11 0.23 23.11
C GLY A 297 11.32 1.14 23.21
N PHE A 298 12.29 0.98 22.30
CA PHE A 298 13.48 1.85 22.21
C PHE A 298 13.07 3.32 22.03
N PHE A 299 12.12 3.63 21.14
CA PHE A 299 11.68 5.00 20.87
C PHE A 299 10.74 5.55 21.93
N VAL A 300 9.71 4.79 22.32
CA VAL A 300 8.66 5.30 23.21
C VAL A 300 9.12 5.47 24.67
N ASN A 301 10.17 4.76 25.08
CA ASN A 301 10.72 4.81 26.45
C ASN A 301 11.96 5.70 26.58
N ALA A 302 12.51 6.25 25.51
CA ALA A 302 13.64 7.16 25.58
C ALA A 302 13.27 8.41 26.41
N PRO A 303 14.16 8.93 27.29
CA PRO A 303 13.89 10.15 28.07
C PRO A 303 13.46 11.33 27.17
N ASP A 304 14.27 11.62 26.16
CA ASP A 304 13.93 12.52 25.06
C ASP A 304 13.66 11.69 23.81
N PHE A 305 12.71 12.11 22.97
CA PHE A 305 12.48 11.37 21.73
C PHE A 305 13.72 11.45 20.84
N PRO A 306 14.32 10.32 20.41
CA PRO A 306 15.72 10.32 19.97
C PRO A 306 15.94 10.87 18.56
N ILE A 307 14.86 11.16 17.81
CA ILE A 307 14.94 11.75 16.47
C ILE A 307 14.11 13.02 16.34
N ALA A 308 14.52 13.89 15.43
CA ALA A 308 13.72 15.03 15.01
C ALA A 308 12.46 14.55 14.23
N ARG A 309 11.36 15.29 14.39
CA ARG A 309 10.16 15.10 13.57
C ARG A 309 10.38 15.80 12.23
N GLU A 310 11.08 15.11 11.34
CA GLU A 310 11.52 15.66 10.06
C GLU A 310 11.41 14.61 8.95
N ILE A 311 10.98 15.05 7.77
CA ILE A 311 10.96 14.25 6.54
C ILE A 311 12.01 14.82 5.58
N PRO A 312 12.97 14.01 5.10
CA PRO A 312 13.96 14.45 4.12
C PRO A 312 13.30 15.02 2.84
N ALA A 313 13.93 16.04 2.26
CA ALA A 313 13.35 16.78 1.14
C ALA A 313 13.05 15.92 -0.10
N ASP A 314 13.89 14.93 -0.39
CA ASP A 314 13.71 13.98 -1.49
C ASP A 314 12.53 13.03 -1.24
N ALA A 315 12.37 12.57 -0.01
CA ALA A 315 11.21 11.78 0.41
C ALA A 315 9.93 12.62 0.36
N ALA A 316 9.97 13.89 0.84
CA ALA A 316 8.84 14.80 0.77
C ALA A 316 8.39 15.06 -0.68
N ALA A 317 9.31 15.29 -1.60
CA ALA A 317 9.01 15.43 -3.03
C ALA A 317 8.39 14.16 -3.63
N THR A 318 8.86 12.98 -3.22
CA THR A 318 8.30 11.71 -3.65
C THR A 318 6.89 11.50 -3.10
N LEU A 319 6.66 11.82 -1.82
CA LEU A 319 5.34 11.75 -1.18
C LEU A 319 4.34 12.67 -1.89
N GLU A 320 4.70 13.93 -2.13
CA GLU A 320 3.85 14.88 -2.84
C GLU A 320 3.48 14.40 -4.24
N LYS A 321 4.46 13.88 -4.98
CA LYS A 321 4.23 13.35 -6.33
C LYS A 321 3.31 12.13 -6.34
N ARG A 322 3.41 11.24 -5.35
CA ARG A 322 2.64 9.97 -5.31
C ARG A 322 1.27 10.12 -4.66
N PHE A 323 1.17 10.92 -3.62
CA PHE A 323 -0.02 10.98 -2.76
C PHE A 323 -0.71 12.35 -2.74
N GLY A 324 -0.15 13.33 -3.44
CA GLY A 324 -0.62 14.71 -3.44
C GLY A 324 0.01 15.55 -2.32
N PRO A 325 -0.33 16.86 -2.29
CA PRO A 325 0.20 17.75 -1.27
C PRO A 325 -0.13 17.26 0.13
N ALA A 326 0.74 17.60 1.08
CA ALA A 326 0.47 17.39 2.49
C ALA A 326 -0.94 17.94 2.82
N VAL A 327 -1.68 17.19 3.62
CA VAL A 327 -2.99 17.66 4.08
C VAL A 327 -2.74 18.93 4.90
N PRO A 328 -3.31 20.06 4.49
CA PRO A 328 -3.07 21.33 5.18
C PRO A 328 -3.62 21.31 6.60
#